data_7d623f9c30a2c6654aa519e8c253f99b
#
_entry.id   7d623f9c30a2c6654aa519e8c253f99b
#
_cell.length_a   1.000
_cell.length_b   1.000
_cell.length_c   1.000
_cell.angle_alpha   90.00
_cell.angle_beta   90.00
_cell.angle_gamma   90.00
#
_symmetry.space_group_name_H-M   'P 1'
#
loop_
_entity.id
_entity.type
_entity.pdbx_description
1 polymer ?
#
loop_
_entity_poly.entity_id
_entity_poly.type
_entity_poly.pdbx_seq_one_letter_code
_entity_poly.pdbx_strand_id
1 'polypeptide(L)'
;MKKLFSIFTIFILSFILIGCDKASDDDVINIGVAFYPMKDLLLLIEDDLKKDGYTLKISEFADYQTPNNYLKHQELDANMIQHQYFLDAFNHANNSDLVTIQPIYHATFALYSKDYEELDQLPEGSNITVPDDATNFSRALYLLSQAGLLTFKDNKTINLTLDDIESNPKQLTFNKIPLTSLAQKYTETGLAVMYPTYAKSLELVGDEQRLYVEKQDSVTLGYAISLVSRGDNKDSAKMKALIKHITSDKVREFLIEEYSWASRPAF
;
A
#
# COMPACT_ATOMS: atom_id res chain seq x y z
N MET A 1 58.23 49.61 52.32
CA MET A 1 56.95 49.69 51.58
C MET A 1 57.12 48.91 50.32
N LYS A 2 56.68 47.65 50.29
CA LYS A 2 56.77 46.78 49.12
C LYS A 2 55.32 46.57 48.59
N LYS A 3 55.04 47.02 47.36
CA LYS A 3 53.78 46.82 46.73
C LYS A 3 53.77 45.42 46.05
N LEU A 4 52.86 44.56 46.49
CA LEU A 4 52.59 43.27 45.88
C LEU A 4 51.60 43.51 44.65
N PHE A 5 52.03 43.14 43.46
CA PHE A 5 51.21 43.13 42.30
C PHE A 5 50.61 41.71 42.18
N SER A 6 49.29 41.59 42.34
CA SER A 6 48.57 40.32 42.17
C SER A 6 48.10 40.24 40.71
N ILE A 7 48.64 39.28 39.97
CA ILE A 7 48.21 38.97 38.57
C ILE A 7 47.06 38.01 38.68
N PHE A 8 45.87 38.47 38.28
CA PHE A 8 44.67 37.65 38.21
C PHE A 8 44.58 37.05 36.79
N THR A 9 44.95 35.77 36.64
CA THR A 9 44.86 35.03 35.39
C THR A 9 43.42 34.55 35.20
N ILE A 10 42.69 35.17 34.29
CA ILE A 10 41.34 34.72 33.91
C ILE A 10 41.46 33.55 32.94
N PHE A 11 41.09 32.36 33.43
CA PHE A 11 40.99 31.15 32.63
C PHE A 11 39.63 31.15 31.93
N ILE A 12 39.59 31.54 30.64
CA ILE A 12 38.37 31.44 29.81
C ILE A 12 38.21 29.99 29.41
N LEU A 13 37.30 29.30 30.12
CA LEU A 13 36.86 27.93 29.76
C LEU A 13 35.90 28.03 28.61
N SER A 14 36.38 27.80 27.38
CA SER A 14 35.53 27.70 26.18
C SER A 14 34.72 26.41 26.28
N PHE A 15 33.46 26.51 26.70
CA PHE A 15 32.49 25.45 26.57
C PHE A 15 32.15 25.30 25.08
N ILE A 16 32.71 24.28 24.42
CA ILE A 16 32.21 23.79 23.12
C ILE A 16 30.90 23.10 23.44
N LEU A 17 29.79 23.80 23.23
CA LEU A 17 28.47 23.20 23.17
C LEU A 17 28.44 22.32 21.91
N ILE A 18 28.71 21.03 22.08
CA ILE A 18 28.31 20.04 21.08
C ILE A 18 26.79 20.00 21.18
N GLY A 19 26.13 20.83 20.39
CA GLY A 19 24.69 20.72 20.15
C GLY A 19 24.44 19.38 19.50
N CYS A 20 23.80 18.45 20.22
CA CYS A 20 23.05 17.41 19.53
C CYS A 20 21.98 18.14 18.74
N ASP A 21 22.14 18.24 17.43
CA ASP A 21 21.07 18.65 16.53
C ASP A 21 19.93 17.64 16.74
N LYS A 22 18.92 18.03 17.51
CA LYS A 22 17.63 17.39 17.41
C LYS A 22 17.17 17.67 15.99
N ALA A 23 16.95 16.61 15.19
CA ALA A 23 16.31 16.74 13.91
C ALA A 23 15.11 17.71 14.07
N SER A 24 15.06 18.74 13.25
CA SER A 24 13.89 19.62 13.21
C SER A 24 12.69 18.81 12.76
N ASP A 25 11.46 19.20 13.09
CA ASP A 25 10.26 18.53 12.57
C ASP A 25 10.25 18.54 11.03
N ASP A 26 10.96 19.49 10.42
CA ASP A 26 11.14 19.57 8.98
C ASP A 26 12.04 18.47 8.40
N ASP A 27 12.92 17.85 9.18
CA ASP A 27 13.84 16.80 8.75
C ASP A 27 13.29 15.39 9.00
N VAL A 28 12.12 15.27 9.66
CA VAL A 28 11.46 13.99 9.93
C VAL A 28 10.37 13.74 8.91
N ILE A 29 10.38 12.56 8.26
CA ILE A 29 9.30 12.06 7.39
C ILE A 29 8.50 11.03 8.17
N ASN A 30 7.28 11.40 8.58
CA ASN A 30 6.34 10.48 9.22
C ASN A 30 5.48 9.81 8.15
N ILE A 31 5.61 8.48 7.97
CA ILE A 31 4.90 7.75 6.93
C ILE A 31 4.11 6.56 7.49
N GLY A 32 2.86 6.42 7.04
CA GLY A 32 2.00 5.29 7.38
C GLY A 32 2.08 4.16 6.35
N VAL A 33 2.15 2.92 6.83
CA VAL A 33 2.06 1.69 6.03
C VAL A 33 1.13 0.69 6.69
N ALA A 34 0.66 -0.33 5.95
CA ALA A 34 -0.27 -1.31 6.51
C ALA A 34 0.25 -2.77 6.43
N PHE A 35 0.86 -3.20 5.34
CA PHE A 35 1.25 -4.59 5.14
C PHE A 35 2.47 -4.75 4.23
N TYR A 36 2.97 -5.97 4.15
CA TYR A 36 4.08 -6.35 3.28
C TYR A 36 3.78 -6.08 1.80
N PRO A 37 4.69 -5.55 0.99
CA PRO A 37 6.08 -5.22 1.31
C PRO A 37 6.30 -3.73 1.67
N MET A 38 5.27 -2.97 2.01
CA MET A 38 5.32 -1.51 2.15
C MET A 38 6.42 -1.05 3.09
N LYS A 39 6.53 -1.67 4.27
CA LYS A 39 7.60 -1.36 5.24
C LYS A 39 8.99 -1.70 4.69
N ASP A 40 9.13 -2.87 4.04
CA ASP A 40 10.41 -3.33 3.53
C ASP A 40 10.95 -2.38 2.44
N LEU A 41 10.06 -1.87 1.57
CA LEU A 41 10.42 -0.87 0.57
C LEU A 41 10.95 0.43 1.20
N LEU A 42 10.36 0.85 2.32
CA LEU A 42 10.81 2.05 3.05
C LEU A 42 12.14 1.81 3.77
N LEU A 43 12.33 0.64 4.37
CA LEU A 43 13.60 0.27 5.00
C LEU A 43 14.76 0.20 4.00
N LEU A 44 14.49 -0.21 2.75
CA LEU A 44 15.50 -0.18 1.70
C LEU A 44 16.08 1.21 1.45
N ILE A 45 15.29 2.26 1.62
CA ILE A 45 15.68 3.63 1.28
C ILE A 45 16.04 4.48 2.50
N GLU A 46 15.95 3.95 3.72
CA GLU A 46 16.15 4.69 4.96
C GLU A 46 17.53 5.36 5.04
N ASP A 47 18.59 4.59 4.70
CA ASP A 47 19.96 5.11 4.72
C ASP A 47 20.20 6.21 3.67
N ASP A 48 19.51 6.13 2.54
CA ASP A 48 19.66 7.11 1.46
C ASP A 48 18.90 8.41 1.80
N LEU A 49 17.73 8.32 2.43
CA LEU A 49 17.02 9.46 3.01
C LEU A 49 17.86 10.13 4.11
N LYS A 50 18.52 9.33 4.96
CA LYS A 50 19.40 9.84 6.01
C LYS A 50 20.61 10.61 5.47
N LYS A 51 21.20 10.18 4.35
CA LYS A 51 22.27 10.92 3.64
C LYS A 51 21.77 12.26 3.09
N ASP A 52 20.52 12.33 2.66
CA ASP A 52 19.88 13.57 2.20
C ASP A 52 19.38 14.45 3.38
N GLY A 53 19.64 14.04 4.65
CA GLY A 53 19.32 14.80 5.86
C GLY A 53 17.97 14.47 6.50
N TYR A 54 17.23 13.45 6.00
CA TYR A 54 15.92 13.10 6.51
C TYR A 54 15.95 11.88 7.43
N THR A 55 15.17 11.93 8.48
CA THR A 55 14.90 10.79 9.37
C THR A 55 13.53 10.19 9.04
N LEU A 56 13.50 8.91 8.70
CA LEU A 56 12.27 8.20 8.39
C LEU A 56 11.63 7.65 9.68
N LYS A 57 10.34 7.94 9.89
CA LYS A 57 9.53 7.35 10.97
C LYS A 57 8.35 6.61 10.34
N ILE A 58 8.37 5.28 10.43
CA ILE A 58 7.35 4.40 9.86
C ILE A 58 6.35 4.04 10.95
N SER A 59 5.07 4.30 10.69
CA SER A 59 3.94 3.86 11.52
C SER A 59 3.18 2.73 10.80
N GLU A 60 3.07 1.58 11.45
CA GLU A 60 2.36 0.42 10.91
C GLU A 60 0.92 0.39 11.42
N PHE A 61 -0.03 0.20 10.52
CA PHE A 61 -1.46 0.16 10.81
C PHE A 61 -2.06 -1.21 10.45
N ALA A 62 -3.06 -1.62 11.22
CA ALA A 62 -3.77 -2.88 10.98
C ALA A 62 -4.99 -2.74 10.04
N ASP A 63 -5.27 -1.51 9.58
CA ASP A 63 -6.39 -1.19 8.70
C ASP A 63 -6.00 -0.11 7.66
N TYR A 64 -6.92 0.17 6.72
CA TYR A 64 -6.70 1.08 5.60
C TYR A 64 -7.36 2.46 5.78
N GLN A 65 -8.20 2.65 6.80
CA GLN A 65 -8.91 3.91 7.06
C GLN A 65 -8.09 4.83 7.98
N THR A 66 -7.53 4.25 9.03
CA THR A 66 -6.78 4.98 10.04
C THR A 66 -5.61 5.79 9.47
N PRO A 67 -4.73 5.24 8.58
CA PRO A 67 -3.62 6.00 8.01
C PRO A 67 -4.06 7.24 7.22
N ASN A 68 -5.20 7.17 6.52
CA ASN A 68 -5.74 8.31 5.79
C ASN A 68 -6.26 9.40 6.73
N ASN A 69 -6.88 9.02 7.85
CA ASN A 69 -7.30 9.97 8.87
C ASN A 69 -6.09 10.68 9.51
N TYR A 70 -5.04 9.93 9.87
CA TYR A 70 -3.79 10.48 10.40
C TYR A 70 -3.14 11.45 9.40
N LEU A 71 -3.11 11.09 8.11
CA LEU A 71 -2.58 11.95 7.06
C LEU A 71 -3.41 13.23 6.91
N LYS A 72 -4.75 13.12 6.88
CA LYS A 72 -5.67 14.25 6.81
C LYS A 72 -5.49 15.21 7.99
N HIS A 73 -5.23 14.69 9.19
CA HIS A 73 -5.03 15.48 10.41
C HIS A 73 -3.57 15.91 10.66
N GLN A 74 -2.69 15.77 9.67
CA GLN A 74 -1.27 16.17 9.72
C GLN A 74 -0.43 15.40 10.74
N GLU A 75 -0.89 14.24 11.19
CA GLU A 75 -0.12 13.33 12.07
C GLU A 75 0.87 12.48 11.27
N LEU A 76 0.69 12.38 9.96
CA LEU A 76 1.60 11.81 8.98
C LEU A 76 1.92 12.84 7.90
N ASP A 77 3.09 12.71 7.28
CA ASP A 77 3.48 13.44 6.07
C ASP A 77 3.00 12.76 4.80
N ALA A 78 2.99 11.42 4.81
CA ALA A 78 2.55 10.57 3.71
C ALA A 78 2.00 9.24 4.22
N ASN A 79 1.32 8.50 3.35
CA ASN A 79 1.11 7.06 3.53
C ASN A 79 1.32 6.29 2.22
N MET A 80 1.56 4.99 2.33
CA MET A 80 1.66 4.07 1.20
C MET A 80 0.86 2.81 1.56
N ILE A 81 -0.48 2.87 1.36
CA ILE A 81 -1.40 1.83 1.83
C ILE A 81 -2.45 1.43 0.78
N GLN A 82 -2.62 2.21 -0.29
CA GLN A 82 -3.82 2.19 -1.12
C GLN A 82 -3.55 2.47 -2.58
N HIS A 83 -4.55 2.16 -3.39
CA HIS A 83 -4.65 2.51 -4.80
C HIS A 83 -5.59 3.71 -5.01
N GLN A 84 -5.59 4.29 -6.23
CA GLN A 84 -6.33 5.52 -6.55
C GLN A 84 -7.83 5.41 -6.26
N TYR A 85 -8.50 4.31 -6.65
CA TYR A 85 -9.95 4.17 -6.45
C TYR A 85 -10.34 4.16 -4.96
N PHE A 86 -9.49 3.58 -4.09
CA PHE A 86 -9.73 3.62 -2.63
C PHE A 86 -9.53 5.02 -2.07
N LEU A 87 -8.51 5.74 -2.54
CA LEU A 87 -8.26 7.14 -2.17
C LEU A 87 -9.42 8.04 -2.57
N ASP A 88 -9.94 7.89 -3.79
CA ASP A 88 -11.07 8.68 -4.29
C ASP A 88 -12.32 8.43 -3.44
N ALA A 89 -12.61 7.16 -3.10
CA ALA A 89 -13.72 6.80 -2.23
C ALA A 89 -13.55 7.39 -0.81
N PHE A 90 -12.34 7.33 -0.24
CA PHE A 90 -12.03 7.96 1.04
C PHE A 90 -12.25 9.48 1.00
N ASN A 91 -11.69 10.15 0.00
CA ASN A 91 -11.81 11.59 -0.18
C ASN A 91 -13.28 12.02 -0.28
N HIS A 92 -14.06 11.30 -1.08
CA HIS A 92 -15.50 11.57 -1.22
C HIS A 92 -16.26 11.40 0.11
N ALA A 93 -16.03 10.29 0.79
CA ALA A 93 -16.74 9.96 2.04
C ALA A 93 -16.36 10.88 3.21
N ASN A 94 -15.13 11.40 3.23
CA ASN A 94 -14.57 12.16 4.35
C ASN A 94 -14.39 13.65 4.05
N ASN A 95 -14.83 14.14 2.88
CA ASN A 95 -14.59 15.51 2.42
C ASN A 95 -13.09 15.87 2.57
N SER A 96 -12.23 15.07 1.96
CA SER A 96 -10.77 15.14 2.04
C SER A 96 -10.17 15.43 0.66
N ASP A 97 -8.95 15.93 0.63
CA ASP A 97 -8.19 16.32 -0.58
C ASP A 97 -6.81 15.64 -0.64
N LEU A 98 -6.70 14.45 -0.09
CA LEU A 98 -5.49 13.66 -0.20
C LEU A 98 -5.20 13.33 -1.66
N VAL A 99 -3.91 13.32 -2.03
CA VAL A 99 -3.49 13.16 -3.42
C VAL A 99 -2.46 12.05 -3.58
N THR A 100 -2.60 11.26 -4.62
CA THR A 100 -1.53 10.36 -5.08
C THR A 100 -0.39 11.20 -5.63
N ILE A 101 0.81 10.99 -5.10
CA ILE A 101 2.02 11.69 -5.58
C ILE A 101 2.95 10.78 -6.38
N GLN A 102 2.88 9.44 -6.17
CA GLN A 102 3.67 8.47 -6.93
C GLN A 102 3.07 7.07 -6.83
N PRO A 103 2.68 6.42 -7.94
CA PRO A 103 2.45 4.98 -7.98
C PRO A 103 3.75 4.21 -7.73
N ILE A 104 3.72 3.15 -6.92
CA ILE A 104 4.91 2.40 -6.54
C ILE A 104 4.89 0.97 -7.10
N TYR A 105 3.82 0.21 -6.86
CA TYR A 105 3.72 -1.13 -7.39
C TYR A 105 2.28 -1.58 -7.61
N HIS A 106 2.08 -2.46 -8.58
CA HIS A 106 0.83 -3.18 -8.77
C HIS A 106 0.87 -4.48 -7.96
N ALA A 107 0.09 -4.55 -6.88
CA ALA A 107 -0.16 -5.81 -6.21
C ALA A 107 -1.13 -6.64 -7.06
N THR A 108 -0.69 -7.81 -7.49
CA THR A 108 -1.45 -8.70 -8.38
C THR A 108 -2.62 -9.32 -7.62
N PHE A 109 -3.84 -9.11 -8.09
CA PHE A 109 -5.04 -9.69 -7.50
C PHE A 109 -5.32 -11.04 -8.15
N ALA A 110 -5.76 -12.06 -7.39
CA ALA A 110 -5.98 -13.38 -7.93
C ALA A 110 -7.15 -14.11 -7.26
N LEU A 111 -7.81 -14.99 -8.03
CA LEU A 111 -8.72 -16.00 -7.53
C LEU A 111 -7.89 -17.22 -7.11
N TYR A 112 -7.97 -17.60 -5.86
CA TYR A 112 -7.32 -18.76 -5.27
C TYR A 112 -8.33 -19.86 -5.01
N SER A 113 -7.92 -21.11 -5.25
CA SER A 113 -8.72 -22.31 -4.98
C SER A 113 -7.86 -23.41 -4.38
N LYS A 114 -8.38 -24.10 -3.36
CA LYS A 114 -7.76 -25.30 -2.79
C LYS A 114 -8.12 -26.57 -3.55
N ASP A 115 -9.33 -26.61 -4.09
CA ASP A 115 -9.96 -27.84 -4.56
C ASP A 115 -10.03 -27.93 -6.07
N TYR A 116 -9.78 -26.82 -6.80
CA TYR A 116 -9.92 -26.74 -8.25
C TYR A 116 -8.63 -26.16 -8.87
N GLU A 117 -8.20 -26.76 -9.98
CA GLU A 117 -7.02 -26.34 -10.74
C GLU A 117 -7.40 -25.54 -11.99
N GLU A 118 -8.66 -25.68 -12.48
CA GLU A 118 -9.16 -25.02 -13.68
C GLU A 118 -10.52 -24.36 -13.41
N LEU A 119 -10.80 -23.23 -14.10
CA LEU A 119 -12.04 -22.47 -13.93
C LEU A 119 -13.32 -23.23 -14.28
N ASP A 120 -13.24 -24.16 -15.23
CA ASP A 120 -14.37 -24.98 -15.67
C ASP A 120 -14.79 -26.03 -14.62
N GLN A 121 -13.86 -26.43 -13.73
CA GLN A 121 -14.12 -27.34 -12.62
C GLN A 121 -14.96 -26.73 -11.50
N LEU A 122 -15.08 -25.37 -11.48
CA LEU A 122 -15.90 -24.70 -10.46
C LEU A 122 -17.36 -25.15 -10.57
N PRO A 123 -17.95 -25.73 -9.53
CA PRO A 123 -19.37 -26.11 -9.53
C PRO A 123 -20.30 -24.91 -9.70
N GLU A 124 -21.48 -25.17 -10.25
CA GLU A 124 -22.58 -24.22 -10.20
C GLU A 124 -22.95 -23.90 -8.75
N GLY A 125 -23.22 -22.63 -8.44
CA GLY A 125 -23.51 -22.16 -7.10
C GLY A 125 -22.28 -21.95 -6.19
N SER A 126 -21.05 -22.10 -6.73
CA SER A 126 -19.83 -21.85 -5.93
C SER A 126 -19.88 -20.52 -5.20
N ASN A 127 -19.48 -20.54 -3.91
CA ASN A 127 -19.42 -19.34 -3.08
C ASN A 127 -17.99 -18.81 -3.00
N ILE A 128 -17.76 -17.63 -3.58
CA ILE A 128 -16.44 -16.98 -3.62
C ILE A 128 -16.34 -15.97 -2.47
N THR A 129 -15.33 -16.12 -1.62
CA THR A 129 -14.99 -15.11 -0.62
C THR A 129 -14.30 -13.93 -1.29
N VAL A 130 -14.79 -12.71 -1.03
CA VAL A 130 -14.35 -11.47 -1.67
C VAL A 130 -14.25 -10.33 -0.65
N PRO A 131 -13.48 -9.25 -0.95
CA PRO A 131 -13.46 -8.05 -0.12
C PRO A 131 -14.84 -7.43 0.06
N ASP A 132 -15.11 -6.82 1.23
CA ASP A 132 -16.38 -6.14 1.54
C ASP A 132 -16.37 -4.64 1.17
N ASP A 133 -15.18 -4.00 1.11
CA ASP A 133 -15.09 -2.61 0.68
C ASP A 133 -15.45 -2.46 -0.80
N ALA A 134 -16.14 -1.37 -1.13
CA ALA A 134 -16.73 -1.18 -2.46
C ALA A 134 -15.70 -1.25 -3.59
N THR A 135 -14.50 -0.72 -3.40
CA THR A 135 -13.50 -0.60 -4.46
C THR A 135 -12.78 -1.91 -4.74
N ASN A 136 -12.39 -2.66 -3.69
CA ASN A 136 -11.78 -3.98 -3.86
C ASN A 136 -12.83 -5.03 -4.24
N PHE A 137 -14.08 -4.90 -3.80
CA PHE A 137 -15.18 -5.73 -4.29
C PHE A 137 -15.42 -5.53 -5.78
N SER A 138 -15.46 -4.28 -6.26
CA SER A 138 -15.53 -3.96 -7.69
C SER A 138 -14.38 -4.59 -8.47
N ARG A 139 -13.14 -4.53 -7.94
CA ARG A 139 -11.97 -5.18 -8.54
C ARG A 139 -12.11 -6.70 -8.61
N ALA A 140 -12.64 -7.33 -7.54
CA ALA A 140 -12.88 -8.78 -7.52
C ALA A 140 -13.89 -9.18 -8.61
N LEU A 141 -14.98 -8.44 -8.77
CA LEU A 141 -15.95 -8.64 -9.83
C LEU A 141 -15.33 -8.46 -11.22
N TYR A 142 -14.48 -7.44 -11.39
CA TYR A 142 -13.77 -7.21 -12.66
C TYR A 142 -12.80 -8.36 -12.98
N LEU A 143 -12.05 -8.87 -12.01
CA LEU A 143 -11.20 -10.06 -12.17
C LEU A 143 -12.00 -11.28 -12.63
N LEU A 144 -13.18 -11.52 -12.04
CA LEU A 144 -14.06 -12.62 -12.43
C LEU A 144 -14.62 -12.44 -13.86
N SER A 145 -14.79 -11.20 -14.29
CA SER A 145 -15.14 -10.90 -15.69
C SER A 145 -13.98 -11.18 -16.64
N GLN A 146 -12.75 -10.80 -16.27
CA GLN A 146 -11.56 -11.14 -17.06
C GLN A 146 -11.35 -12.67 -17.16
N ALA A 147 -11.77 -13.41 -16.12
CA ALA A 147 -11.78 -14.88 -16.11
C ALA A 147 -12.91 -15.50 -16.95
N GLY A 148 -13.82 -14.69 -17.52
CA GLY A 148 -14.97 -15.17 -18.28
C GLY A 148 -16.10 -15.78 -17.44
N LEU A 149 -16.07 -15.59 -16.11
CA LEU A 149 -17.07 -16.11 -15.17
C LEU A 149 -18.30 -15.20 -15.04
N LEU A 150 -18.14 -13.90 -15.32
CA LEU A 150 -19.19 -12.88 -15.25
C LEU A 150 -19.16 -11.98 -16.48
N THR A 151 -20.32 -11.42 -16.85
CA THR A 151 -20.39 -10.24 -17.72
C THR A 151 -21.21 -9.14 -17.06
N PHE A 152 -20.98 -7.88 -17.46
CA PHE A 152 -21.60 -6.71 -16.85
C PHE A 152 -22.35 -5.89 -17.89
N LYS A 153 -23.46 -5.29 -17.46
CA LYS A 153 -24.29 -4.37 -18.24
C LYS A 153 -23.44 -3.21 -18.77
N ASP A 154 -23.71 -2.81 -19.99
CA ASP A 154 -23.08 -1.65 -20.65
C ASP A 154 -21.54 -1.74 -20.69
N ASN A 155 -20.96 -2.95 -20.62
CA ASN A 155 -19.51 -3.18 -20.52
C ASN A 155 -18.84 -2.36 -19.40
N LYS A 156 -19.55 -2.15 -18.30
CA LYS A 156 -19.03 -1.46 -17.11
C LYS A 156 -17.83 -2.20 -16.54
N THR A 157 -16.79 -1.48 -16.10
CA THR A 157 -15.52 -2.07 -15.65
C THR A 157 -15.06 -1.56 -14.28
N ILE A 158 -15.62 -0.45 -13.79
CA ILE A 158 -15.30 0.14 -12.50
C ILE A 158 -16.56 0.42 -11.68
N ASN A 159 -16.43 0.54 -10.37
CA ASN A 159 -17.54 0.70 -9.44
C ASN A 159 -18.64 -0.36 -9.65
N LEU A 160 -18.19 -1.59 -9.89
CA LEU A 160 -19.07 -2.73 -10.13
C LEU A 160 -19.77 -3.15 -8.83
N THR A 161 -21.04 -3.50 -8.99
CA THR A 161 -21.90 -4.05 -7.94
C THR A 161 -22.57 -5.34 -8.42
N LEU A 162 -23.26 -6.07 -7.56
CA LEU A 162 -24.04 -7.25 -7.97
C LEU A 162 -25.16 -6.89 -8.95
N ASP A 163 -25.74 -5.69 -8.83
CA ASP A 163 -26.82 -5.22 -9.70
C ASP A 163 -26.36 -4.95 -11.14
N ASP A 164 -25.05 -4.78 -11.35
CA ASP A 164 -24.46 -4.58 -12.67
C ASP A 164 -24.24 -5.89 -13.43
N ILE A 165 -24.37 -7.06 -12.78
CA ILE A 165 -24.16 -8.37 -13.42
C ILE A 165 -25.23 -8.58 -14.49
N GLU A 166 -24.79 -8.82 -15.72
CA GLU A 166 -25.63 -9.21 -16.87
C GLU A 166 -25.73 -10.73 -16.99
N SER A 167 -24.60 -11.43 -16.85
CA SER A 167 -24.55 -12.88 -16.92
C SER A 167 -23.68 -13.49 -15.83
N ASN A 168 -24.17 -14.56 -15.23
CA ASN A 168 -23.51 -15.36 -14.20
C ASN A 168 -23.84 -16.85 -14.44
N PRO A 169 -23.28 -17.47 -15.50
CA PRO A 169 -23.68 -18.81 -15.94
C PRO A 169 -23.42 -19.90 -14.91
N LYS A 170 -22.43 -19.70 -14.02
CA LYS A 170 -22.14 -20.65 -12.92
C LYS A 170 -22.93 -20.34 -11.64
N GLN A 171 -23.87 -19.38 -11.66
CA GLN A 171 -24.67 -18.97 -10.49
C GLN A 171 -23.81 -18.70 -9.24
N LEU A 172 -22.62 -18.09 -9.43
CA LEU A 172 -21.68 -17.76 -8.38
C LEU A 172 -22.35 -16.88 -7.32
N THR A 173 -22.06 -17.16 -6.08
CA THR A 173 -22.47 -16.37 -4.92
C THR A 173 -21.24 -15.77 -4.23
N PHE A 174 -21.43 -14.70 -3.44
CA PHE A 174 -20.31 -13.95 -2.88
C PHE A 174 -20.44 -13.78 -1.37
N ASN A 175 -19.37 -14.17 -0.66
CA ASN A 175 -19.22 -13.94 0.76
C ASN A 175 -18.28 -12.74 0.98
N LYS A 176 -18.85 -11.57 1.32
CA LYS A 176 -18.13 -10.32 1.52
C LYS A 176 -17.57 -10.23 2.94
N ILE A 177 -16.27 -10.03 3.07
CA ILE A 177 -15.57 -9.88 4.36
C ILE A 177 -14.44 -8.85 4.28
N PRO A 178 -14.00 -8.30 5.43
CA PRO A 178 -12.85 -7.39 5.45
C PRO A 178 -11.61 -8.02 4.82
N LEU A 179 -10.84 -7.21 4.06
CA LEU A 179 -9.60 -7.62 3.40
C LEU A 179 -8.66 -8.40 4.34
N THR A 180 -8.50 -7.92 5.57
CA THR A 180 -7.60 -8.50 6.58
C THR A 180 -8.03 -9.90 7.04
N SER A 181 -9.28 -10.29 6.79
CA SER A 181 -9.84 -11.60 7.16
C SER A 181 -9.83 -12.61 6.01
N LEU A 182 -9.47 -12.19 4.78
CA LEU A 182 -9.54 -13.04 3.59
C LEU A 182 -8.70 -14.32 3.70
N ALA A 183 -7.45 -14.21 4.18
CA ALA A 183 -6.57 -15.36 4.32
C ALA A 183 -7.17 -16.41 5.26
N GLN A 184 -7.65 -15.97 6.44
CA GLN A 184 -8.28 -16.89 7.38
C GLN A 184 -9.53 -17.53 6.77
N LYS A 185 -10.40 -16.74 6.15
CA LYS A 185 -11.63 -17.26 5.54
C LYS A 185 -11.37 -18.24 4.41
N TYR A 186 -10.34 -17.98 3.60
CA TYR A 186 -9.89 -18.91 2.55
C TYR A 186 -9.53 -20.29 3.12
N THR A 187 -8.91 -20.36 4.32
CA THR A 187 -8.61 -21.66 4.94
C THR A 187 -9.86 -22.49 5.23
N GLU A 188 -11.01 -21.84 5.44
CA GLU A 188 -12.30 -22.49 5.73
C GLU A 188 -13.08 -22.80 4.44
N THR A 189 -13.10 -21.87 3.48
CA THR A 189 -13.97 -21.92 2.28
C THR A 189 -13.29 -22.50 1.05
N GLY A 190 -11.96 -22.48 0.99
CA GLY A 190 -11.18 -22.99 -0.14
C GLY A 190 -11.26 -22.18 -1.43
N LEU A 191 -12.02 -21.08 -1.48
CA LEU A 191 -12.20 -20.27 -2.69
C LEU A 191 -12.31 -18.79 -2.33
N ALA A 192 -11.34 -17.97 -2.78
CA ALA A 192 -11.32 -16.54 -2.48
C ALA A 192 -10.59 -15.72 -3.54
N VAL A 193 -11.04 -14.48 -3.73
CA VAL A 193 -10.27 -13.45 -4.44
C VAL A 193 -9.53 -12.61 -3.42
N MET A 194 -8.18 -12.61 -3.49
CA MET A 194 -7.35 -11.92 -2.51
C MET A 194 -6.04 -11.42 -3.09
N TYR A 195 -5.39 -10.51 -2.35
CA TYR A 195 -4.04 -10.05 -2.62
C TYR A 195 -2.98 -11.10 -2.27
N PRO A 196 -1.85 -11.11 -2.99
CA PRO A 196 -0.74 -12.02 -2.70
C PRO A 196 -0.20 -11.89 -1.28
N THR A 197 -0.27 -10.69 -0.70
CA THR A 197 0.12 -10.44 0.70
C THR A 197 -0.60 -11.35 1.68
N TYR A 198 -1.90 -11.58 1.47
CA TYR A 198 -2.68 -12.50 2.29
C TYR A 198 -2.38 -13.95 1.97
N ALA A 199 -2.14 -14.29 0.70
CA ALA A 199 -1.69 -15.61 0.30
C ALA A 199 -0.33 -15.98 0.92
N LYS A 200 0.60 -15.02 1.05
CA LYS A 200 1.89 -15.21 1.73
C LYS A 200 1.73 -15.67 3.18
N SER A 201 0.75 -15.15 3.91
CA SER A 201 0.49 -15.59 5.29
C SER A 201 0.04 -17.06 5.39
N LEU A 202 -0.35 -17.65 4.26
CA LEU A 202 -0.71 -19.06 4.10
C LEU A 202 0.38 -19.87 3.40
N GLU A 203 1.59 -19.29 3.25
CA GLU A 203 2.73 -19.88 2.53
C GLU A 203 2.46 -20.12 1.03
N LEU A 204 1.44 -19.50 0.46
CA LEU A 204 1.11 -19.54 -0.97
C LEU A 204 1.89 -18.45 -1.69
N VAL A 205 3.17 -18.72 -1.95
CA VAL A 205 4.08 -17.84 -2.68
C VAL A 205 4.34 -18.45 -4.06
N GLY A 206 4.07 -17.67 -5.13
CA GLY A 206 4.17 -18.18 -6.49
C GLY A 206 2.80 -18.48 -7.10
N ASP A 207 2.71 -19.54 -7.88
CA ASP A 207 1.50 -19.89 -8.64
C ASP A 207 0.59 -20.91 -7.91
N GLU A 208 0.97 -21.35 -6.73
CA GLU A 208 0.21 -22.34 -5.97
C GLU A 208 -1.20 -21.87 -5.69
N GLN A 209 -2.16 -22.72 -6.00
CA GLN A 209 -3.59 -22.49 -5.80
C GLN A 209 -4.16 -21.24 -6.50
N ARG A 210 -3.43 -20.64 -7.44
CA ARG A 210 -3.94 -19.54 -8.27
C ARG A 210 -4.76 -20.07 -9.44
N LEU A 211 -6.07 -20.04 -9.30
CA LEU A 211 -6.99 -20.45 -10.36
C LEU A 211 -7.06 -19.43 -11.51
N TYR A 212 -6.93 -18.13 -11.16
CA TYR A 212 -6.89 -17.05 -12.15
C TYR A 212 -6.16 -15.83 -11.58
N VAL A 213 -5.29 -15.24 -12.38
CA VAL A 213 -4.54 -14.03 -12.05
C VAL A 213 -5.05 -12.85 -12.87
N GLU A 214 -5.29 -11.72 -12.23
CA GLU A 214 -5.69 -10.47 -12.86
C GLU A 214 -4.75 -10.10 -14.01
N LYS A 215 -5.33 -9.78 -15.17
CA LYS A 215 -4.60 -9.22 -16.32
C LYS A 215 -4.46 -7.72 -16.17
N GLN A 216 -3.28 -7.21 -16.49
CA GLN A 216 -3.03 -5.77 -16.48
C GLN A 216 -3.64 -5.11 -17.72
N ASP A 217 -4.46 -4.08 -17.50
CA ASP A 217 -5.08 -3.24 -18.50
C ASP A 217 -5.29 -1.81 -17.98
N SER A 218 -5.96 -0.96 -18.72
CA SER A 218 -6.19 0.45 -18.32
C SER A 218 -6.99 0.60 -17.02
N VAL A 219 -7.85 -0.37 -16.68
CA VAL A 219 -8.62 -0.38 -15.43
C VAL A 219 -7.72 -0.78 -14.26
N THR A 220 -6.97 -1.86 -14.43
CA THR A 220 -6.12 -2.41 -13.37
C THR A 220 -4.93 -1.52 -13.04
N LEU A 221 -4.47 -0.66 -13.97
CA LEU A 221 -3.46 0.36 -13.69
C LEU A 221 -3.85 1.31 -12.55
N GLY A 222 -5.14 1.61 -12.40
CA GLY A 222 -5.66 2.43 -11.28
C GLY A 222 -5.57 1.78 -9.90
N TYR A 223 -5.26 0.48 -9.84
CA TYR A 223 -5.07 -0.26 -8.59
C TYR A 223 -3.60 -0.34 -8.13
N ALA A 224 -2.69 0.46 -8.69
CA ALA A 224 -1.33 0.56 -8.18
C ALA A 224 -1.32 1.10 -6.73
N ILE A 225 -0.64 0.39 -5.84
CA ILE A 225 -0.35 0.91 -4.51
C ILE A 225 0.58 2.10 -4.65
N SER A 226 0.17 3.21 -4.06
CA SER A 226 0.75 4.51 -4.32
C SER A 226 1.17 5.22 -3.05
N LEU A 227 2.18 6.07 -3.18
CA LEU A 227 2.51 7.06 -2.18
C LEU A 227 1.48 8.19 -2.27
N VAL A 228 0.87 8.51 -1.14
CA VAL A 228 -0.19 9.51 -0.98
C VAL A 228 0.25 10.56 0.03
N SER A 229 -0.04 11.81 -0.24
CA SER A 229 0.20 12.94 0.65
C SER A 229 -1.02 13.87 0.72
N ARG A 230 -0.94 14.93 1.51
CA ARG A 230 -1.91 16.04 1.43
C ARG A 230 -1.60 16.95 0.24
N GLY A 231 -2.61 17.70 -0.21
CA GLY A 231 -2.42 18.68 -1.28
C GLY A 231 -1.46 19.82 -0.90
N ASP A 232 -1.37 20.17 0.39
CA ASP A 232 -0.52 21.26 0.90
C ASP A 232 0.98 20.88 0.99
N ASN A 233 1.31 19.60 1.18
CA ASN A 233 2.70 19.16 1.35
C ASN A 233 3.27 18.33 0.17
N LYS A 234 2.48 18.03 -0.86
CA LYS A 234 2.85 17.18 -2.00
C LYS A 234 4.16 17.58 -2.71
N ASP A 235 4.43 18.88 -2.78
CA ASP A 235 5.59 19.46 -3.47
C ASP A 235 6.75 19.81 -2.50
N SER A 236 6.64 19.44 -1.22
CA SER A 236 7.66 19.69 -0.20
C SER A 236 8.98 18.98 -0.52
N ALA A 237 10.07 19.46 0.09
CA ALA A 237 11.38 18.84 -0.05
C ALA A 237 11.39 17.39 0.47
N LYS A 238 10.66 17.12 1.58
CA LYS A 238 10.45 15.77 2.13
C LYS A 238 9.84 14.82 1.10
N MET A 239 8.74 15.23 0.46
CA MET A 239 8.04 14.38 -0.52
C MET A 239 8.88 14.16 -1.77
N LYS A 240 9.61 15.16 -2.24
CA LYS A 240 10.55 15.02 -3.37
C LYS A 240 11.68 14.04 -3.06
N ALA A 241 12.27 14.12 -1.86
CA ALA A 241 13.29 13.18 -1.42
C ALA A 241 12.73 11.75 -1.32
N LEU A 242 11.54 11.60 -0.73
CA LEU A 242 10.88 10.31 -0.60
C LEU A 242 10.58 9.69 -1.97
N ILE A 243 10.02 10.45 -2.92
CA ILE A 243 9.76 10.00 -4.29
C ILE A 243 11.06 9.59 -4.98
N LYS A 244 12.10 10.41 -4.92
CA LYS A 244 13.41 10.14 -5.53
C LYS A 244 13.96 8.76 -5.12
N HIS A 245 13.89 8.44 -3.84
CA HIS A 245 14.47 7.20 -3.32
C HIS A 245 13.54 6.00 -3.47
N ILE A 246 12.23 6.15 -3.26
CA ILE A 246 11.27 5.05 -3.38
C ILE A 246 11.08 4.60 -4.85
N THR A 247 11.45 5.43 -5.83
CA THR A 247 11.44 5.09 -7.26
C THR A 247 12.83 4.76 -7.81
N SER A 248 13.80 4.46 -6.94
CA SER A 248 15.16 4.09 -7.34
C SER A 248 15.24 2.68 -7.95
N ASP A 249 16.33 2.42 -8.69
CA ASP A 249 16.60 1.10 -9.25
C ASP A 249 16.67 0.01 -8.16
N LYS A 250 17.21 0.32 -7.00
CA LYS A 250 17.26 -0.57 -5.84
C LYS A 250 15.86 -1.07 -5.41
N VAL A 251 14.87 -0.18 -5.40
CA VAL A 251 13.49 -0.53 -5.08
C VAL A 251 12.84 -1.32 -6.23
N ARG A 252 13.15 -0.93 -7.47
CA ARG A 252 12.70 -1.67 -8.66
C ARG A 252 13.23 -3.09 -8.67
N GLU A 253 14.53 -3.28 -8.43
CA GLU A 253 15.18 -4.57 -8.35
C GLU A 253 14.55 -5.44 -7.25
N PHE A 254 14.35 -4.90 -6.05
CA PHE A 254 13.67 -5.63 -4.97
C PHE A 254 12.27 -6.12 -5.38
N LEU A 255 11.47 -5.26 -6.03
CA LEU A 255 10.13 -5.64 -6.49
C LEU A 255 10.19 -6.74 -7.57
N ILE A 256 11.23 -6.75 -8.40
CA ILE A 256 11.40 -7.74 -9.47
C ILE A 256 11.99 -9.06 -8.93
N GLU A 257 12.98 -9.00 -8.06
CA GLU A 257 13.72 -10.18 -7.61
C GLU A 257 13.04 -10.89 -6.44
N GLU A 258 12.57 -10.11 -5.45
CA GLU A 258 12.03 -10.65 -4.21
C GLU A 258 10.50 -10.72 -4.18
N TYR A 259 9.83 -9.89 -5.01
CA TYR A 259 8.38 -9.74 -4.93
C TYR A 259 7.64 -9.91 -6.27
N SER A 260 8.31 -10.39 -7.32
CA SER A 260 7.69 -10.59 -8.66
C SER A 260 6.52 -11.56 -8.68
N TRP A 261 6.51 -12.53 -7.76
CA TRP A 261 5.40 -13.47 -7.58
C TRP A 261 4.07 -12.77 -7.18
N ALA A 262 4.15 -11.57 -6.64
CA ALA A 262 3.02 -10.85 -6.04
C ALA A 262 2.79 -9.46 -6.62
N SER A 263 3.78 -8.87 -7.29
CA SER A 263 3.66 -7.49 -7.78
C SER A 263 4.54 -7.20 -8.98
N ARG A 264 4.33 -6.00 -9.53
CA ARG A 264 5.18 -5.40 -10.57
C ARG A 264 5.43 -3.94 -10.23
N PRO A 265 6.63 -3.38 -10.48
CA PRO A 265 6.87 -1.95 -10.35
C PRO A 265 5.87 -1.14 -11.18
N ALA A 266 5.44 0.02 -10.65
CA ALA A 266 4.52 0.95 -11.31
C ALA A 266 5.18 2.30 -11.63
N PHE A 267 6.53 2.36 -11.64
CA PHE A 267 7.33 3.55 -11.95
C PHE A 267 8.48 3.23 -12.89
#